data_93d49780f41d711573e73f8312e2ec7b
#
_entry.id   93d49780f41d711573e73f8312e2ec7b
#
_cell.length_a   1.000
_cell.length_b   1.000
_cell.length_c   1.000
_cell.angle_alpha   90.00
_cell.angle_beta   90.00
_cell.angle_gamma   90.00
#
_symmetry.space_group_name_H-M   'P 1'
#
loop_
_entity.id
_entity.type
_entity.pdbx_description
1 polymer ?
#
loop_
_entity_poly.entity_id
_entity_poly.type
_entity_poly.pdbx_seq_one_letter_code
_entity_poly.pdbx_strand_id
1 'polypeptide(L)'
;MGNSSEFNVTRLSSLIDVVNAWSGPALTQYGQVRVELGGPVVARWLSKVANYLTTEIAADLFCSGEPTPARIYTSLQPWQDVLWQIAARAMGWEYLDTRRPLPGDLLVTNSLNDEANTALESGAHVLAQAPTYLSFAWNGELGGAMDALAEIAAAPDALVVDTPPTLQAARDEALAGLRPPADLHGQRVALLWEARTGAGQVLDQWMAGRSAVIIDPTYVSPRELPQILTTESVDAGLVVYSR
;
A
#
# COMPACT_ATOMS: atom_id res chain seq x y z
N MET A 1 5.91 23.53 -25.62
CA MET A 1 6.70 23.58 -24.40
C MET A 1 5.72 23.48 -23.25
N GLY A 2 5.37 22.27 -22.85
CA GLY A 2 4.49 21.99 -21.71
C GLY A 2 5.35 21.95 -20.46
N ASN A 3 5.05 22.85 -19.53
CA ASN A 3 5.63 22.86 -18.19
C ASN A 3 5.18 21.57 -17.48
N SER A 4 6.03 20.56 -17.44
CA SER A 4 5.89 19.45 -16.50
C SER A 4 6.16 20.05 -15.10
N SER A 5 5.09 20.51 -14.45
CA SER A 5 5.16 20.81 -13.04
C SER A 5 5.46 19.46 -12.33
N GLU A 6 6.71 19.25 -11.98
CA GLU A 6 7.07 18.22 -11.00
C GLU A 6 6.22 18.51 -9.76
N PHE A 7 5.23 17.66 -9.51
CA PHE A 7 4.46 17.72 -8.28
C PHE A 7 5.40 17.39 -7.14
N ASN A 8 5.80 18.40 -6.38
CA ASN A 8 6.62 18.21 -5.20
C ASN A 8 5.72 17.66 -4.06
N VAL A 9 5.44 16.37 -4.14
CA VAL A 9 4.62 15.66 -3.15
C VAL A 9 5.51 15.27 -1.98
N THR A 10 5.47 16.07 -0.93
CA THR A 10 6.27 15.83 0.28
C THR A 10 5.47 15.28 1.44
N ARG A 11 4.12 15.29 1.32
CA ARG A 11 3.19 14.88 2.39
C ARG A 11 2.10 13.96 1.86
N LEU A 12 1.56 13.11 2.73
CA LEU A 12 0.45 12.22 2.39
C LEU A 12 -0.79 13.00 1.93
N SER A 13 -1.09 14.14 2.56
CA SER A 13 -2.19 15.02 2.14
C SER A 13 -2.04 15.47 0.68
N SER A 14 -0.85 15.88 0.27
CA SER A 14 -0.58 16.28 -1.12
C SER A 14 -0.72 15.11 -2.10
N LEU A 15 -0.30 13.90 -1.73
CA LEU A 15 -0.52 12.71 -2.55
C LEU A 15 -2.01 12.38 -2.68
N ILE A 16 -2.75 12.45 -1.57
CA ILE A 16 -4.19 12.24 -1.55
C ILE A 16 -4.91 13.20 -2.49
N ASP A 17 -4.56 14.49 -2.46
CA ASP A 17 -5.14 15.50 -3.33
C ASP A 17 -4.87 15.21 -4.81
N VAL A 18 -3.61 14.86 -5.15
CA VAL A 18 -3.23 14.50 -6.52
C VAL A 18 -4.00 13.29 -7.01
N VAL A 19 -4.02 12.21 -6.23
CA VAL A 19 -4.68 10.96 -6.64
C VAL A 19 -6.19 11.13 -6.68
N ASN A 20 -6.78 11.86 -5.74
CA ASN A 20 -8.22 12.14 -5.69
C ASN A 20 -8.74 12.91 -6.92
N ALA A 21 -7.88 13.71 -7.53
CA ALA A 21 -8.23 14.49 -8.72
C ALA A 21 -8.30 13.65 -10.01
N TRP A 22 -7.86 12.38 -10.00
CA TRP A 22 -7.85 11.54 -11.20
C TRP A 22 -9.23 10.98 -11.52
N SER A 23 -9.67 11.19 -12.77
CA SER A 23 -10.96 10.67 -13.26
C SER A 23 -10.92 9.19 -13.68
N GLY A 24 -9.75 8.63 -13.86
CA GLY A 24 -9.51 7.23 -14.26
C GLY A 24 -8.98 6.36 -13.13
N PRO A 25 -8.61 5.11 -13.45
CA PRO A 25 -7.99 4.21 -12.49
C PRO A 25 -6.64 4.74 -12.03
N ALA A 26 -6.45 4.86 -10.72
CA ALA A 26 -5.16 5.17 -10.13
C ALA A 26 -4.30 3.90 -9.97
N LEU A 27 -4.96 2.78 -9.69
CA LEU A 27 -4.34 1.50 -9.49
C LEU A 27 -5.18 0.39 -10.11
N THR A 28 -4.54 -0.46 -10.91
CA THR A 28 -5.14 -1.72 -11.38
C THR A 28 -4.20 -2.86 -11.01
N GLN A 29 -4.74 -3.94 -10.48
CA GLN A 29 -4.00 -5.17 -10.19
C GLN A 29 -4.47 -6.30 -11.09
N TYR A 30 -3.52 -7.04 -11.63
CA TYR A 30 -3.69 -8.37 -12.19
C TYR A 30 -3.03 -9.39 -11.26
N GLY A 31 -3.84 -10.24 -10.64
CA GLY A 31 -3.45 -11.26 -9.69
C GLY A 31 -4.47 -12.39 -9.72
N GLN A 32 -4.83 -12.97 -8.58
CA GLN A 32 -5.88 -13.98 -8.50
C GLN A 32 -7.21 -13.45 -9.09
N VAL A 33 -7.49 -12.19 -8.89
CA VAL A 33 -8.60 -11.46 -9.52
C VAL A 33 -8.07 -10.11 -10.04
N ARG A 34 -8.72 -9.56 -11.06
CA ARG A 34 -8.47 -8.19 -11.49
C ARG A 34 -9.20 -7.22 -10.57
N VAL A 35 -8.46 -6.28 -10.00
CA VAL A 35 -8.99 -5.20 -9.18
C VAL A 35 -8.64 -3.87 -9.81
N GLU A 36 -9.59 -2.93 -9.83
CA GLU A 36 -9.36 -1.58 -10.33
C GLU A 36 -9.87 -0.56 -9.32
N LEU A 37 -9.01 0.38 -8.94
CA LEU A 37 -9.29 1.44 -7.98
C LEU A 37 -9.16 2.79 -8.66
N GLY A 38 -10.27 3.54 -8.68
CA GLY A 38 -10.25 4.95 -9.09
C GLY A 38 -9.52 5.83 -8.07
N GLY A 39 -9.08 7.00 -8.52
CA GLY A 39 -8.35 7.94 -7.66
C GLY A 39 -9.05 8.28 -6.34
N PRO A 40 -10.36 8.64 -6.33
CA PRO A 40 -11.09 8.91 -5.10
C PRO A 40 -11.16 7.72 -4.12
N VAL A 41 -11.18 6.49 -4.65
CA VAL A 41 -11.18 5.28 -3.81
C VAL A 41 -9.83 5.09 -3.15
N VAL A 42 -8.73 5.23 -3.91
CA VAL A 42 -7.36 5.17 -3.38
C VAL A 42 -7.14 6.25 -2.32
N ALA A 43 -7.54 7.49 -2.61
CA ALA A 43 -7.42 8.62 -1.69
C ALA A 43 -8.14 8.36 -0.35
N ARG A 44 -9.36 7.84 -0.42
CA ARG A 44 -10.15 7.46 0.77
C ARG A 44 -9.47 6.36 1.57
N TRP A 45 -8.98 5.32 0.93
CA TRP A 45 -8.26 4.23 1.61
C TRP A 45 -7.00 4.72 2.30
N LEU A 46 -6.17 5.53 1.62
CA LEU A 46 -4.97 6.11 2.21
C LEU A 46 -5.30 6.96 3.44
N SER A 47 -6.37 7.79 3.36
CA SER A 47 -6.81 8.60 4.48
C SER A 47 -7.26 7.74 5.67
N LYS A 48 -8.13 6.75 5.44
CA LYS A 48 -8.66 5.88 6.48
C LYS A 48 -7.57 5.06 7.16
N VAL A 49 -6.67 4.45 6.38
CA VAL A 49 -5.56 3.68 6.94
C VAL A 49 -4.63 4.57 7.77
N ALA A 50 -4.25 5.74 7.25
CA ALA A 50 -3.41 6.69 7.99
C ALA A 50 -4.07 7.17 9.29
N ASN A 51 -5.36 7.52 9.25
CA ASN A 51 -6.10 7.93 10.44
C ASN A 51 -6.16 6.79 11.46
N TYR A 52 -6.50 5.57 11.04
CA TYR A 52 -6.56 4.41 11.91
C TYR A 52 -5.22 4.14 12.59
N LEU A 53 -4.14 4.11 11.83
CA LEU A 53 -2.79 3.89 12.37
C LEU A 53 -2.38 4.94 13.39
N THR A 54 -2.84 6.18 13.24
CA THR A 54 -2.43 7.29 14.08
C THR A 54 -3.31 7.46 15.30
N THR A 55 -4.63 7.26 15.18
CA THR A 55 -5.58 7.54 16.27
C THR A 55 -5.89 6.33 17.13
N GLU A 56 -5.89 5.13 16.56
CA GLU A 56 -6.26 3.91 17.28
C GLU A 56 -5.01 3.14 17.70
N ILE A 57 -4.26 2.60 16.73
CA ILE A 57 -3.11 1.73 17.04
C ILE A 57 -1.97 2.48 17.73
N ALA A 58 -1.59 3.67 17.24
CA ALA A 58 -0.53 4.43 17.88
C ALA A 58 -0.88 4.87 19.31
N ALA A 59 -2.15 5.16 19.59
CA ALA A 59 -2.60 5.51 20.92
C ALA A 59 -2.38 4.35 21.90
N ASP A 60 -2.69 3.12 21.51
CA ASP A 60 -2.48 1.94 22.33
C ASP A 60 -1.00 1.64 22.58
N LEU A 61 -0.16 1.82 21.55
CA LEU A 61 1.30 1.61 21.68
C LEU A 61 1.95 2.65 22.59
N PHE A 62 1.52 3.92 22.55
CA PHE A 62 2.07 4.96 23.43
C PHE A 62 1.63 4.82 24.89
N CYS A 63 0.53 4.13 25.18
CA CYS A 63 0.10 3.86 26.56
C CYS A 63 1.02 2.87 27.30
N SER A 64 1.86 2.12 26.60
CA SER A 64 2.80 1.16 27.19
C SER A 64 4.10 1.78 27.75
N GLY A 65 4.35 3.08 27.53
CA GLY A 65 5.43 3.83 28.16
C GLY A 65 6.83 3.71 27.54
N GLU A 66 7.00 2.91 26.50
CA GLU A 66 8.26 2.79 25.74
C GLU A 66 8.11 3.50 24.39
N PRO A 67 9.00 4.44 24.04
CA PRO A 67 9.00 5.09 22.73
C PRO A 67 9.62 4.17 21.67
N THR A 68 9.00 3.02 21.42
CA THR A 68 9.41 2.15 20.34
C THR A 68 8.78 2.69 19.05
N PRO A 69 9.52 2.83 17.92
CA PRO A 69 8.90 3.21 16.66
C PRO A 69 7.84 2.17 16.30
N ALA A 70 6.66 2.65 15.94
CA ALA A 70 5.58 1.78 15.50
C ALA A 70 6.02 1.01 14.25
N ARG A 71 5.84 -0.29 14.24
CA ARG A 71 6.31 -1.18 13.18
C ARG A 71 5.17 -1.98 12.59
N ILE A 72 5.18 -2.12 11.27
CA ILE A 72 4.17 -2.84 10.51
C ILE A 72 4.80 -3.90 9.60
N TYR A 73 4.14 -5.04 9.54
CA TYR A 73 4.37 -6.09 8.56
C TYR A 73 3.07 -6.38 7.83
N THR A 74 3.13 -6.64 6.52
CA THR A 74 1.96 -6.94 5.70
C THR A 74 2.11 -8.26 4.95
N SER A 75 1.03 -9.03 4.88
CA SER A 75 0.91 -10.26 4.06
C SER A 75 -0.43 -10.20 3.31
N LEU A 76 -0.48 -9.34 2.30
CA LEU A 76 -1.70 -8.89 1.63
C LEU A 76 -1.65 -9.08 0.11
N GLN A 77 -2.82 -9.03 -0.52
CA GLN A 77 -2.91 -8.82 -1.97
C GLN A 77 -2.20 -7.52 -2.36
N PRO A 78 -1.52 -7.46 -3.53
CA PRO A 78 -0.70 -6.30 -3.92
C PRO A 78 -1.41 -4.94 -3.80
N TRP A 79 -2.68 -4.83 -4.21
CA TRP A 79 -3.41 -3.57 -4.13
C TRP A 79 -3.65 -3.09 -2.69
N GLN A 80 -3.90 -4.03 -1.76
CA GLN A 80 -4.06 -3.72 -0.35
C GLN A 80 -2.72 -3.34 0.26
N ASP A 81 -1.70 -4.12 -0.07
CA ASP A 81 -0.33 -3.94 0.41
C ASP A 81 0.22 -2.55 0.06
N VAL A 82 0.01 -2.08 -1.18
CA VAL A 82 0.34 -0.71 -1.59
C VAL A 82 -0.26 0.34 -0.66
N LEU A 83 -1.56 0.21 -0.35
CA LEU A 83 -2.27 1.21 0.45
C LEU A 83 -1.79 1.24 1.90
N TRP A 84 -1.60 0.05 2.49
CA TRP A 84 -1.10 -0.07 3.86
C TRP A 84 0.34 0.41 3.98
N GLN A 85 1.24 -0.03 3.09
CA GLN A 85 2.65 0.37 3.14
C GLN A 85 2.85 1.87 2.94
N ILE A 86 2.16 2.47 1.95
CA ILE A 86 2.29 3.90 1.67
C ILE A 86 1.76 4.72 2.85
N ALA A 87 0.56 4.39 3.38
CA ALA A 87 -0.02 5.11 4.50
C ALA A 87 0.86 4.97 5.76
N ALA A 88 1.29 3.76 6.12
CA ALA A 88 2.10 3.50 7.29
C ALA A 88 3.44 4.27 7.24
N ARG A 89 4.18 4.15 6.14
CA ARG A 89 5.47 4.84 5.98
C ARG A 89 5.31 6.35 5.95
N ALA A 90 4.25 6.84 5.32
CA ALA A 90 3.94 8.28 5.33
C ALA A 90 3.63 8.81 6.73
N MET A 91 3.14 7.96 7.63
CA MET A 91 2.89 8.28 9.04
C MET A 91 4.08 7.95 9.95
N GLY A 92 5.25 7.61 9.39
CA GLY A 92 6.48 7.37 10.13
C GLY A 92 6.61 5.98 10.75
N TRP A 93 5.79 5.02 10.32
CA TRP A 93 5.94 3.62 10.73
C TRP A 93 7.11 2.96 10.01
N GLU A 94 7.85 2.14 10.73
CA GLU A 94 8.88 1.26 10.15
C GLU A 94 8.19 0.05 9.49
N TYR A 95 8.51 -0.20 8.21
CA TYR A 95 8.03 -1.39 7.53
C TYR A 95 8.99 -2.55 7.74
N LEU A 96 8.48 -3.65 8.30
CA LEU A 96 9.28 -4.83 8.59
C LEU A 96 9.35 -5.77 7.38
N ASP A 97 10.57 -6.16 7.04
CA ASP A 97 10.87 -7.15 5.98
C ASP A 97 10.88 -8.60 6.52
N THR A 98 10.71 -8.77 7.82
CA THR A 98 10.80 -10.08 8.49
C THR A 98 9.42 -10.59 8.88
N ARG A 99 9.19 -11.91 8.67
CA ARG A 99 7.95 -12.60 9.05
C ARG A 99 7.89 -12.98 10.54
N ARG A 100 8.54 -12.22 11.42
CA ARG A 100 8.53 -12.47 12.86
C ARG A 100 8.17 -11.19 13.62
N PRO A 101 6.88 -10.84 13.66
CA PRO A 101 6.43 -9.72 14.47
C PRO A 101 6.80 -9.93 15.95
N LEU A 102 7.24 -8.85 16.59
CA LEU A 102 7.52 -8.81 18.01
C LEU A 102 6.30 -8.25 18.78
N PRO A 103 6.29 -8.34 20.12
CA PRO A 103 5.25 -7.70 20.91
C PRO A 103 5.09 -6.22 20.54
N GLY A 104 3.85 -5.79 20.29
CA GLY A 104 3.52 -4.42 19.89
C GLY A 104 3.69 -4.10 18.39
N ASP A 105 4.21 -5.01 17.57
CA ASP A 105 4.20 -4.85 16.12
C ASP A 105 2.78 -5.04 15.56
N LEU A 106 2.52 -4.50 14.39
CA LEU A 106 1.28 -4.70 13.65
C LEU A 106 1.51 -5.65 12.47
N LEU A 107 0.76 -6.75 12.44
CA LEU A 107 0.61 -7.60 11.26
C LEU A 107 -0.73 -7.34 10.60
N VAL A 108 -0.75 -7.02 9.31
CA VAL A 108 -1.97 -6.99 8.49
C VAL A 108 -1.91 -8.10 7.46
N THR A 109 -2.90 -9.00 7.46
CA THR A 109 -2.83 -10.23 6.65
C THR A 109 -4.15 -10.61 5.99
N ASN A 110 -4.07 -11.25 4.82
CA ASN A 110 -5.22 -11.90 4.16
C ASN A 110 -5.45 -13.34 4.64
N SER A 111 -4.63 -13.85 5.57
CA SER A 111 -4.72 -15.24 6.01
C SER A 111 -4.41 -15.38 7.50
N LEU A 112 -5.35 -15.94 8.24
CA LEU A 112 -5.15 -16.31 9.65
C LEU A 112 -4.57 -17.74 9.73
N ASN A 113 -3.33 -17.88 9.32
CA ASN A 113 -2.54 -19.11 9.31
C ASN A 113 -1.63 -19.20 10.56
N ASP A 114 -0.73 -20.18 10.58
CA ASP A 114 0.22 -20.39 11.68
C ASP A 114 1.14 -19.17 11.92
N GLU A 115 1.44 -18.38 10.88
CA GLU A 115 2.22 -17.14 11.01
C GLU A 115 1.43 -16.08 11.80
N ALA A 116 0.15 -15.89 11.47
CA ALA A 116 -0.72 -14.98 12.20
C ALA A 116 -0.95 -15.44 13.66
N ASN A 117 -1.11 -16.73 13.89
CA ASN A 117 -1.22 -17.28 15.24
C ASN A 117 0.06 -17.07 16.05
N THR A 118 1.23 -17.29 15.43
CA THR A 118 2.52 -17.01 16.07
C THR A 118 2.68 -15.53 16.41
N ALA A 119 2.21 -14.63 15.55
CA ALA A 119 2.23 -13.21 15.82
C ALA A 119 1.34 -12.85 17.03
N LEU A 120 0.12 -13.37 17.09
CA LEU A 120 -0.78 -13.20 18.25
C LEU A 120 -0.15 -13.72 19.54
N GLU A 121 0.42 -14.92 19.51
CA GLU A 121 1.10 -15.53 20.66
C GLU A 121 2.32 -14.71 21.12
N SER A 122 2.98 -14.01 20.20
CA SER A 122 4.10 -13.12 20.54
C SER A 122 3.66 -11.78 21.15
N GLY A 123 2.37 -11.48 21.15
CA GLY A 123 1.83 -10.19 21.61
C GLY A 123 1.83 -9.09 20.53
N ALA A 124 1.92 -9.45 19.26
CA ALA A 124 1.70 -8.53 18.17
C ALA A 124 0.19 -8.27 17.95
N HIS A 125 -0.14 -7.10 17.42
CA HIS A 125 -1.49 -6.81 16.94
C HIS A 125 -1.69 -7.46 15.56
N VAL A 126 -2.80 -8.16 15.35
CA VAL A 126 -3.09 -8.80 14.06
C VAL A 126 -4.41 -8.29 13.51
N LEU A 127 -4.36 -7.75 12.31
CA LEU A 127 -5.53 -7.34 11.53
C LEU A 127 -5.75 -8.33 10.39
N ALA A 128 -6.91 -8.97 10.38
CA ALA A 128 -7.35 -9.82 9.30
C ALA A 128 -8.10 -8.99 8.25
N GLN A 129 -7.54 -8.85 7.07
CA GLN A 129 -8.17 -8.14 5.97
C GLN A 129 -8.68 -9.11 4.92
N ALA A 130 -9.98 -9.06 4.63
CA ALA A 130 -10.55 -9.90 3.58
C ALA A 130 -9.87 -9.63 2.24
N PRO A 131 -9.45 -10.68 1.49
CA PRO A 131 -8.73 -10.51 0.24
C PRO A 131 -9.59 -10.00 -0.92
N THR A 132 -10.91 -10.12 -0.79
CA THR A 132 -11.87 -9.77 -1.86
C THR A 132 -12.20 -8.28 -1.83
N TYR A 133 -12.11 -7.62 -2.98
CA TYR A 133 -12.33 -6.18 -3.13
C TYR A 133 -13.69 -5.67 -2.62
N LEU A 134 -14.75 -6.46 -2.79
CA LEU A 134 -16.10 -6.11 -2.37
C LEU A 134 -16.49 -6.64 -0.98
N SER A 135 -15.55 -7.17 -0.21
CA SER A 135 -15.82 -7.58 1.16
C SER A 135 -16.01 -6.37 2.07
N PHE A 136 -16.97 -6.46 2.97
CA PHE A 136 -17.24 -5.44 4.00
C PHE A 136 -16.72 -5.86 5.38
N ALA A 137 -16.37 -7.13 5.54
CA ALA A 137 -15.86 -7.70 6.76
C ALA A 137 -15.08 -8.99 6.48
N TRP A 138 -14.30 -9.43 7.47
CA TRP A 138 -13.69 -10.75 7.46
C TRP A 138 -14.79 -11.82 7.49
N ASN A 139 -14.59 -12.89 6.72
CA ASN A 139 -15.50 -14.04 6.72
C ASN A 139 -14.80 -15.24 7.38
N GLY A 140 -15.17 -15.52 8.61
CA GLY A 140 -14.63 -16.61 9.40
C GLY A 140 -14.32 -16.22 10.84
N GLU A 141 -13.74 -17.14 11.58
CA GLU A 141 -13.30 -16.90 12.95
C GLU A 141 -12.02 -16.04 12.97
N LEU A 142 -11.97 -15.05 13.84
CA LEU A 142 -10.84 -14.13 13.97
C LEU A 142 -9.73 -14.68 14.91
N GLY A 143 -10.06 -15.61 15.82
CA GLY A 143 -9.07 -16.28 16.66
C GLY A 143 -8.22 -15.36 17.55
N GLY A 144 -8.69 -14.13 17.81
CA GLY A 144 -7.96 -13.09 18.55
C GLY A 144 -7.44 -11.97 17.68
N ALA A 145 -7.46 -12.11 16.35
CA ALA A 145 -7.22 -11.00 15.41
C ALA A 145 -8.42 -10.05 15.37
N MET A 146 -8.22 -8.83 14.88
CA MET A 146 -9.27 -7.85 14.63
C MET A 146 -9.63 -7.83 13.15
N ASP A 147 -10.87 -7.47 12.81
CA ASP A 147 -11.28 -7.28 11.41
C ASP A 147 -10.81 -5.92 10.90
N ALA A 148 -9.81 -5.92 10.01
CA ALA A 148 -9.24 -4.70 9.43
C ALA A 148 -10.29 -3.82 8.76
N LEU A 149 -11.29 -4.40 8.07
CA LEU A 149 -12.31 -3.62 7.36
C LEU A 149 -13.28 -2.94 8.33
N ALA A 150 -13.67 -3.62 9.41
CA ALA A 150 -14.50 -3.03 10.44
C ALA A 150 -13.78 -1.87 11.15
N GLU A 151 -12.52 -2.06 11.50
CA GLU A 151 -11.68 -1.05 12.15
C GLU A 151 -11.50 0.19 11.25
N ILE A 152 -11.05 -0.01 10.01
CA ILE A 152 -10.82 1.08 9.06
C ILE A 152 -12.12 1.78 8.67
N ALA A 153 -13.26 1.04 8.60
CA ALA A 153 -14.54 1.65 8.26
C ALA A 153 -14.94 2.77 9.23
N ALA A 154 -14.60 2.63 10.50
CA ALA A 154 -14.85 3.64 11.53
C ALA A 154 -13.98 4.90 11.38
N ALA A 155 -12.80 4.79 10.74
CA ALA A 155 -11.91 5.91 10.54
C ALA A 155 -12.47 6.95 9.54
N PRO A 156 -12.17 8.26 9.72
CA PRO A 156 -12.62 9.30 8.82
C PRO A 156 -12.15 9.11 7.37
N ASP A 157 -13.01 9.49 6.41
CA ASP A 157 -12.70 9.44 4.96
C ASP A 157 -11.66 10.49 4.52
N ALA A 158 -11.55 11.58 5.27
CA ALA A 158 -10.55 12.63 5.06
C ALA A 158 -9.42 12.50 6.07
N LEU A 159 -8.20 12.80 5.66
CA LEU A 159 -7.04 12.80 6.55
C LEU A 159 -7.21 13.85 7.65
N VAL A 160 -7.18 13.42 8.92
CA VAL A 160 -7.34 14.31 10.09
C VAL A 160 -6.03 14.63 10.79
N VAL A 161 -4.99 13.83 10.55
CA VAL A 161 -3.66 14.02 11.15
C VAL A 161 -2.67 14.35 10.04
N ASP A 162 -2.30 15.61 9.94
CA ASP A 162 -1.24 16.07 9.02
C ASP A 162 0.09 16.10 9.76
N THR A 163 0.61 14.95 10.12
CA THR A 163 1.98 14.83 10.62
C THR A 163 2.94 14.62 9.46
N PRO A 164 4.08 15.27 9.46
CA PRO A 164 5.06 15.15 8.41
C PRO A 164 6.18 14.16 8.71
N PRO A 165 6.05 12.89 8.44
CA PRO A 165 7.16 12.20 7.81
C PRO A 165 7.07 12.44 6.32
N THR A 166 8.19 12.55 5.67
CA THR A 166 8.22 12.88 4.26
C THR A 166 7.97 11.62 3.43
N LEU A 167 6.96 11.62 2.58
CA LEU A 167 6.79 10.57 1.55
C LEU A 167 8.07 10.36 0.76
N GLN A 168 8.94 11.37 0.67
CA GLN A 168 10.24 11.25 0.06
C GLN A 168 11.12 10.22 0.78
N ALA A 169 11.16 10.24 2.12
CA ALA A 169 11.92 9.24 2.87
C ALA A 169 11.36 7.83 2.69
N ALA A 170 10.02 7.67 2.71
CA ALA A 170 9.36 6.39 2.45
C ALA A 170 9.65 5.86 1.04
N ARG A 171 9.64 6.75 0.04
CA ARG A 171 10.00 6.43 -1.34
C ARG A 171 11.46 6.01 -1.46
N ASP A 172 12.38 6.79 -0.91
CA ASP A 172 13.82 6.55 -1.00
C ASP A 172 14.20 5.22 -0.33
N GLU A 173 13.59 4.90 0.81
CA GLU A 173 13.74 3.61 1.48
C GLU A 173 13.20 2.46 0.63
N ALA A 174 11.97 2.59 0.10
CA ALA A 174 11.34 1.56 -0.72
C ALA A 174 12.10 1.28 -2.03
N LEU A 175 12.74 2.31 -2.59
CA LEU A 175 13.53 2.22 -3.82
C LEU A 175 15.03 2.00 -3.57
N ALA A 176 15.45 1.85 -2.31
CA ALA A 176 16.84 1.63 -1.96
C ALA A 176 17.40 0.38 -2.67
N GLY A 177 18.47 0.56 -3.44
CA GLY A 177 19.09 -0.50 -4.23
C GLY A 177 18.40 -0.81 -5.57
N LEU A 178 17.30 -0.13 -5.90
CA LEU A 178 16.65 -0.21 -7.20
C LEU A 178 17.11 0.95 -8.10
N ARG A 179 17.26 0.65 -9.38
CA ARG A 179 17.55 1.66 -10.39
C ARG A 179 16.23 2.05 -11.06
N PRO A 180 15.69 3.25 -10.81
CA PRO A 180 14.51 3.69 -11.52
C PRO A 180 14.81 3.75 -13.03
N PRO A 181 13.87 3.35 -13.90
CA PRO A 181 14.05 3.48 -15.34
C PRO A 181 14.21 4.96 -15.72
N ALA A 182 15.21 5.25 -16.55
CA ALA A 182 15.68 6.60 -16.83
C ALA A 182 14.62 7.48 -17.52
N ASP A 183 13.74 6.93 -18.37
CA ASP A 183 12.79 7.70 -19.19
C ASP A 183 11.48 6.92 -19.37
N LEU A 184 10.54 7.07 -18.44
CA LEU A 184 9.17 6.60 -18.63
C LEU A 184 8.34 7.76 -19.20
N HIS A 185 8.01 7.67 -20.48
CA HIS A 185 7.03 8.52 -21.12
C HIS A 185 5.69 7.81 -21.11
N GLY A 186 4.63 8.50 -20.69
CA GLY A 186 3.29 7.95 -20.67
C GLY A 186 2.55 8.18 -19.35
N GLN A 187 1.23 7.95 -19.38
CA GLN A 187 0.37 8.21 -18.23
C GLN A 187 0.02 6.95 -17.43
N ARG A 188 0.31 5.75 -17.95
CA ARG A 188 -0.01 4.48 -17.35
C ARG A 188 1.15 3.48 -17.47
N VAL A 189 1.59 2.95 -16.35
CA VAL A 189 2.79 2.13 -16.24
C VAL A 189 2.45 0.76 -15.69
N ALA A 190 2.96 -0.31 -16.29
CA ALA A 190 2.89 -1.65 -15.73
C ALA A 190 4.12 -1.97 -14.89
N LEU A 191 3.89 -2.56 -13.72
CA LEU A 191 4.91 -2.92 -12.74
C LEU A 191 4.78 -4.40 -12.39
N LEU A 192 5.87 -5.17 -12.43
CA LEU A 192 5.89 -6.49 -11.82
C LEU A 192 5.92 -6.34 -10.30
N TRP A 193 4.99 -7.01 -9.64
CA TRP A 193 4.87 -6.93 -8.19
C TRP A 193 6.03 -7.63 -7.47
N GLU A 194 6.59 -6.93 -6.51
CA GLU A 194 7.49 -7.44 -5.51
C GLU A 194 7.11 -6.83 -4.15
N ALA A 195 6.78 -7.66 -3.17
CA ALA A 195 6.20 -7.21 -1.90
C ALA A 195 7.05 -6.17 -1.16
N ARG A 196 8.38 -6.28 -1.22
CA ARG A 196 9.30 -5.38 -0.53
C ARG A 196 9.32 -3.98 -1.13
N THR A 197 9.28 -3.87 -2.45
CA THR A 197 9.57 -2.65 -3.20
C THR A 197 8.39 -2.14 -4.01
N GLY A 198 7.38 -2.99 -4.25
CA GLY A 198 6.27 -2.69 -5.13
C GLY A 198 5.46 -1.48 -4.71
N ALA A 199 5.24 -1.29 -3.41
CA ALA A 199 4.53 -0.10 -2.91
C ALA A 199 5.31 1.19 -3.20
N GLY A 200 6.64 1.18 -3.05
CA GLY A 200 7.48 2.32 -3.39
C GLY A 200 7.50 2.60 -4.89
N GLN A 201 7.49 1.56 -5.72
CA GLN A 201 7.40 1.70 -7.17
C GLN A 201 6.07 2.35 -7.59
N VAL A 202 4.95 1.94 -6.99
CA VAL A 202 3.64 2.56 -7.23
C VAL A 202 3.64 4.02 -6.76
N LEU A 203 4.16 4.29 -5.56
CA LEU A 203 4.29 5.65 -5.04
C LEU A 203 5.10 6.55 -6.00
N ASP A 204 6.20 6.04 -6.55
CA ASP A 204 7.01 6.79 -7.53
C ASP A 204 6.20 7.15 -8.79
N GLN A 205 5.36 6.23 -9.28
CA GLN A 205 4.48 6.53 -10.41
C GLN A 205 3.41 7.57 -10.06
N TRP A 206 2.77 7.45 -8.90
CA TRP A 206 1.78 8.42 -8.45
C TRP A 206 2.37 9.81 -8.24
N MET A 207 3.56 9.91 -7.64
CA MET A 207 4.29 11.18 -7.49
C MET A 207 4.68 11.80 -8.85
N ALA A 208 4.89 10.98 -9.87
CA ALA A 208 5.14 11.41 -11.23
C ALA A 208 3.85 11.68 -12.05
N GLY A 209 2.67 11.62 -11.42
CA GLY A 209 1.37 11.86 -12.08
C GLY A 209 0.90 10.73 -12.99
N ARG A 210 1.38 9.49 -12.76
CA ARG A 210 1.07 8.31 -13.59
C ARG A 210 0.28 7.27 -12.82
N SER A 211 -0.69 6.62 -13.47
CA SER A 211 -1.39 5.47 -12.91
C SER A 211 -0.57 4.19 -13.02
N ALA A 212 -0.78 3.25 -12.11
CA ALA A 212 -0.04 2.00 -12.05
C ALA A 212 -0.92 0.77 -12.35
N VAL A 213 -0.38 -0.15 -13.14
CA VAL A 213 -0.92 -1.49 -13.36
C VAL A 213 0.04 -2.48 -12.70
N ILE A 214 -0.37 -3.07 -11.60
CA ILE A 214 0.41 -4.09 -10.89
C ILE A 214 0.13 -5.44 -11.51
N ILE A 215 1.18 -6.18 -11.81
CA ILE A 215 1.11 -7.54 -12.33
C ILE A 215 1.77 -8.47 -11.33
N ASP A 216 0.97 -9.34 -10.71
CA ASP A 216 1.47 -10.37 -9.81
C ASP A 216 1.97 -11.58 -10.60
N PRO A 217 3.28 -11.82 -10.65
CA PRO A 217 3.86 -12.90 -11.43
C PRO A 217 3.50 -14.30 -10.90
N THR A 218 2.91 -14.39 -9.70
CA THR A 218 2.41 -15.66 -9.15
C THR A 218 1.18 -16.16 -9.89
N TYR A 219 0.35 -15.24 -10.40
CA TYR A 219 -0.92 -15.55 -11.03
C TYR A 219 -0.96 -15.24 -12.53
N VAL A 220 -0.09 -14.36 -13.01
CA VAL A 220 -0.06 -13.90 -14.40
C VAL A 220 1.16 -14.49 -15.11
N SER A 221 0.91 -15.27 -16.16
CA SER A 221 2.00 -15.83 -16.96
C SER A 221 2.60 -14.80 -17.92
N PRO A 222 3.88 -14.95 -18.33
CA PRO A 222 4.49 -14.08 -19.32
C PRO A 222 3.73 -14.02 -20.67
N ARG A 223 2.95 -15.03 -21.00
CA ARG A 223 2.16 -15.09 -22.25
C ARG A 223 0.96 -14.15 -22.24
N GLU A 224 0.44 -13.83 -21.06
CA GLU A 224 -0.72 -12.94 -20.87
C GLU A 224 -0.32 -11.47 -20.89
N LEU A 225 0.94 -11.17 -20.61
CA LEU A 225 1.43 -9.78 -20.50
C LEU A 225 1.10 -8.89 -21.70
N PRO A 226 1.31 -9.31 -22.98
CA PRO A 226 1.01 -8.45 -24.12
C PRO A 226 -0.47 -8.06 -24.20
N GLN A 227 -1.36 -8.99 -23.86
CA GLN A 227 -2.80 -8.73 -23.84
C GLN A 227 -3.17 -7.75 -22.72
N ILE A 228 -2.61 -7.94 -21.51
CA ILE A 228 -2.83 -7.05 -20.37
C ILE A 228 -2.36 -5.63 -20.70
N LEU A 229 -1.14 -5.47 -21.22
CA LEU A 229 -0.58 -4.17 -21.59
C LEU A 229 -1.45 -3.44 -22.62
N THR A 230 -1.97 -4.19 -23.60
CA THR A 230 -2.88 -3.65 -24.61
C THR A 230 -4.23 -3.26 -24.01
N THR A 231 -4.82 -4.15 -23.19
CA THR A 231 -6.14 -3.92 -22.57
C THR A 231 -6.12 -2.70 -21.65
N GLU A 232 -5.03 -2.53 -20.88
CA GLU A 232 -4.87 -1.42 -19.94
C GLU A 232 -4.29 -0.17 -20.60
N SER A 233 -4.07 -0.18 -21.91
CA SER A 233 -3.48 0.96 -22.63
C SER A 233 -2.19 1.44 -21.96
N VAL A 234 -1.32 0.49 -21.57
CA VAL A 234 -0.03 0.81 -20.96
C VAL A 234 0.89 1.39 -22.03
N ASP A 235 1.25 2.63 -21.87
CA ASP A 235 2.03 3.40 -22.87
C ASP A 235 3.53 3.48 -22.52
N ALA A 236 3.91 3.13 -21.29
CA ALA A 236 5.31 3.10 -20.86
C ALA A 236 5.94 1.69 -20.85
N GLY A 237 5.19 0.65 -21.22
CA GLY A 237 5.66 -0.74 -21.19
C GLY A 237 5.75 -1.34 -19.77
N LEU A 238 6.22 -2.58 -19.71
CA LEU A 238 6.43 -3.29 -18.44
C LEU A 238 7.73 -2.82 -17.81
N VAL A 239 7.64 -2.28 -16.60
CA VAL A 239 8.80 -1.90 -15.81
C VAL A 239 9.18 -3.05 -14.88
N VAL A 240 10.35 -3.59 -15.09
CA VAL A 240 11.02 -4.52 -14.19
C VAL A 240 12.19 -3.78 -13.59
N TYR A 241 12.13 -3.50 -12.31
CA TYR A 241 13.30 -2.97 -11.62
C TYR A 241 14.30 -4.12 -11.46
N SER A 242 15.42 -4.06 -12.19
CA SER A 242 16.53 -4.99 -11.98
C SER A 242 17.22 -4.65 -10.66
N ARG A 243 17.45 -5.67 -9.86
CA ARG A 243 18.27 -5.59 -8.63
C ARG A 243 19.70 -5.20 -8.94
#